data_7b072c5907bce1ea91c6f6d9c4e1c543
#
_entry.id   7b072c5907bce1ea91c6f6d9c4e1c543
#
_cell.length_a   1.000
_cell.length_b   1.000
_cell.length_c   1.000
_cell.angle_alpha   90.00
_cell.angle_beta   90.00
_cell.angle_gamma   90.00
#
_symmetry.space_group_name_H-M   'P 1'
#
loop_
_entity.id
_entity.type
_entity.pdbx_description
1 polymer ?
#
loop_
_entity_poly.entity_id
_entity_poly.type
_entity_poly.pdbx_seq_one_letter_code
_entity_poly.pdbx_strand_id
1 'polypeptide(L)'
;ANLDFKLREELREELPKLFEDRDCIVVYATTEPLDALMIGGNTATLLEGNVIQYGKTLNVYKKPENLTSAKVFSDPPMNIAEISKSGEMFKLKDNNVQWKSNVQIKDGNYKIGIRPHNITTYKEGDNSVEINGKVLISELSGSESLIHFTNGKLNWVSLSNGIQQKNIGENTKLFMNVDEFLYFDTNNRLVTNG
;
A
#
# COMPACT_ATOMS: atom_id res chain seq x y z
N ALA A 1 24.23 6.81 -1.23
CA ALA A 1 23.26 7.85 -0.90
C ALA A 1 23.62 9.10 -1.69
N ASN A 2 22.65 9.83 -2.28
CA ASN A 2 22.79 11.04 -3.11
C ASN A 2 22.99 10.80 -4.63
N LEU A 3 22.47 9.72 -5.18
CA LEU A 3 22.29 9.63 -6.62
C LEU A 3 21.04 10.43 -7.00
N ASP A 4 21.10 11.17 -8.11
CA ASP A 4 19.90 11.78 -8.67
C ASP A 4 18.93 10.72 -9.21
N PHE A 5 17.71 11.13 -9.49
CA PHE A 5 16.66 10.21 -9.93
C PHE A 5 17.06 9.45 -11.21
N LYS A 6 17.64 10.16 -12.20
CA LYS A 6 18.02 9.57 -13.48
C LYS A 6 19.11 8.51 -13.34
N LEU A 7 20.16 8.83 -12.58
CA LEU A 7 21.26 7.89 -12.34
C LEU A 7 20.78 6.65 -11.55
N ARG A 8 19.80 6.82 -10.67
CA ARG A 8 19.19 5.71 -9.93
C ARG A 8 18.36 4.81 -10.86
N GLU A 9 17.60 5.36 -11.80
CA GLU A 9 16.89 4.57 -12.81
C GLU A 9 17.86 3.81 -13.72
N GLU A 10 18.87 4.46 -14.24
CA GLU A 10 19.93 3.80 -15.03
C GLU A 10 20.58 2.66 -14.25
N LEU A 11 20.87 2.86 -12.97
CA LEU A 11 21.44 1.82 -12.12
C LEU A 11 20.50 0.62 -11.94
N ARG A 12 19.21 0.86 -11.74
CA ARG A 12 18.19 -0.20 -11.61
C ARG A 12 18.13 -1.09 -12.85
N GLU A 13 18.22 -0.49 -14.03
CA GLU A 13 18.20 -1.23 -15.30
C GLU A 13 19.49 -2.00 -15.58
N GLU A 14 20.64 -1.44 -15.23
CA GLU A 14 21.96 -2.01 -15.52
C GLU A 14 22.40 -3.08 -14.52
N LEU A 15 22.01 -2.95 -13.23
CA LEU A 15 22.43 -3.92 -12.20
C LEU A 15 22.06 -5.39 -12.54
N PRO A 16 20.84 -5.72 -12.95
CA PRO A 16 20.50 -7.11 -13.33
C PRO A 16 21.37 -7.60 -14.47
N LYS A 17 21.59 -6.77 -15.50
CA LYS A 17 22.39 -7.12 -16.69
C LYS A 17 23.86 -7.38 -16.35
N LEU A 18 24.42 -6.60 -15.42
CA LEU A 18 25.82 -6.76 -14.99
C LEU A 18 26.10 -8.10 -14.32
N PHE A 19 25.08 -8.75 -13.77
CA PHE A 19 25.21 -9.98 -13.01
C PHE A 19 24.57 -11.21 -13.70
N GLU A 20 23.87 -11.02 -14.83
CA GLU A 20 23.12 -12.08 -15.52
C GLU A 20 24.00 -13.27 -15.91
N ASP A 21 25.23 -12.99 -16.38
CA ASP A 21 26.18 -14.02 -16.84
C ASP A 21 27.26 -14.36 -15.80
N ARG A 22 27.09 -13.93 -14.55
CA ARG A 22 28.09 -14.14 -13.50
C ARG A 22 27.62 -15.15 -12.46
N ASP A 23 28.45 -16.12 -12.16
CA ASP A 23 28.23 -17.04 -11.04
C ASP A 23 28.60 -16.34 -9.71
N CYS A 24 27.72 -15.43 -9.27
CA CYS A 24 27.91 -14.68 -8.04
C CYS A 24 26.59 -14.43 -7.30
N ILE A 25 26.66 -14.25 -5.99
CA ILE A 25 25.55 -13.83 -5.16
C ILE A 25 25.63 -12.31 -5.00
N VAL A 26 24.54 -11.62 -5.35
CA VAL A 26 24.43 -10.17 -5.19
C VAL A 26 23.51 -9.85 -4.03
N VAL A 27 23.98 -9.02 -3.10
CA VAL A 27 23.20 -8.49 -2.00
C VAL A 27 23.09 -6.98 -2.17
N TYR A 28 21.86 -6.50 -2.37
CA TYR A 28 21.57 -5.07 -2.55
C TYR A 28 20.74 -4.56 -1.37
N ALA A 29 21.24 -3.55 -0.67
CA ALA A 29 20.52 -2.92 0.44
C ALA A 29 19.95 -1.57 -0.01
N THR A 30 18.65 -1.38 0.20
CA THR A 30 17.93 -0.15 -0.18
C THR A 30 16.86 0.19 0.84
N THR A 31 16.47 1.45 0.89
CA THR A 31 15.27 1.93 1.58
C THR A 31 14.10 2.16 0.63
N GLU A 32 14.32 1.98 -0.69
CA GLU A 32 13.33 2.22 -1.72
C GLU A 32 12.60 0.92 -2.08
N PRO A 33 11.30 0.79 -1.83
CA PRO A 33 10.55 -0.44 -2.15
C PRO A 33 10.59 -0.80 -3.63
N LEU A 34 10.60 0.22 -4.49
CA LEU A 34 10.64 0.05 -5.94
C LEU A 34 11.91 -0.65 -6.41
N ASP A 35 13.06 -0.38 -5.80
CA ASP A 35 14.32 -1.07 -6.14
C ASP A 35 14.16 -2.59 -5.98
N ALA A 36 13.60 -3.03 -4.86
CA ALA A 36 13.40 -4.44 -4.60
C ALA A 36 12.42 -5.08 -5.60
N LEU A 37 11.34 -4.38 -5.96
CA LEU A 37 10.36 -4.86 -6.94
C LEU A 37 10.95 -4.97 -8.35
N MET A 38 11.79 -4.02 -8.77
CA MET A 38 12.40 -4.00 -10.09
C MET A 38 13.55 -5.00 -10.22
N ILE A 39 14.41 -5.11 -9.21
CA ILE A 39 15.51 -6.08 -9.20
C ILE A 39 15.00 -7.51 -9.04
N GLY A 40 13.91 -7.70 -8.30
CA GLY A 40 13.30 -9.02 -8.11
C GLY A 40 14.11 -9.92 -7.16
N GLY A 41 14.13 -11.23 -7.47
CA GLY A 41 14.84 -12.22 -6.66
C GLY A 41 14.19 -12.53 -5.31
N ASN A 42 14.96 -12.48 -4.23
CA ASN A 42 14.47 -12.63 -2.86
C ASN A 42 14.69 -11.33 -2.09
N THR A 43 13.77 -11.01 -1.21
CA THR A 43 13.85 -9.80 -0.36
C THR A 43 13.77 -10.17 1.11
N ALA A 44 14.64 -9.55 1.90
CA ALA A 44 14.55 -9.53 3.36
C ALA A 44 14.07 -8.15 3.79
N THR A 45 12.92 -8.06 4.44
CA THR A 45 12.47 -6.82 5.10
C THR A 45 13.11 -6.71 6.47
N LEU A 46 13.66 -5.54 6.77
CA LEU A 46 14.43 -5.29 7.99
C LEU A 46 13.74 -4.25 8.86
N LEU A 47 13.70 -4.48 10.16
CA LEU A 47 13.31 -3.51 11.17
C LEU A 47 14.25 -3.61 12.37
N GLU A 48 14.86 -2.50 12.77
CA GLU A 48 15.75 -2.42 13.94
C GLU A 48 16.81 -3.53 13.96
N GLY A 49 17.42 -3.80 12.77
CA GLY A 49 18.47 -4.81 12.61
C GLY A 49 17.98 -6.27 12.54
N ASN A 50 16.68 -6.51 12.63
CA ASN A 50 16.10 -7.86 12.55
C ASN A 50 15.43 -8.10 11.21
N VAL A 51 15.58 -9.31 10.65
CA VAL A 51 14.80 -9.76 9.50
C VAL A 51 13.40 -10.12 9.97
N ILE A 52 12.40 -9.37 9.51
CA ILE A 52 10.98 -9.57 9.88
C ILE A 52 10.21 -10.43 8.88
N GLN A 53 10.70 -10.51 7.64
CA GLN A 53 10.21 -11.42 6.62
C GLN A 53 11.29 -11.64 5.56
N TYR A 54 11.37 -12.85 5.00
CA TYR A 54 12.24 -13.20 3.88
C TYR A 54 11.51 -14.09 2.89
N GLY A 55 11.66 -13.81 1.59
CA GLY A 55 11.07 -14.62 0.55
C GLY A 55 11.21 -14.01 -0.84
N LYS A 56 10.57 -14.64 -1.83
CA LYS A 56 10.47 -14.07 -3.18
C LYS A 56 9.84 -12.67 -3.09
N THR A 57 10.46 -11.68 -3.72
CA THR A 57 10.05 -10.27 -3.64
C THR A 57 8.56 -10.08 -3.88
N LEU A 58 8.02 -10.66 -4.94
CA LEU A 58 6.60 -10.54 -5.26
C LEU A 58 5.68 -11.17 -4.19
N ASN A 59 6.14 -12.25 -3.54
CA ASN A 59 5.38 -12.87 -2.45
C ASN A 59 5.40 -11.99 -1.20
N VAL A 60 6.56 -11.44 -0.84
CA VAL A 60 6.68 -10.51 0.29
C VAL A 60 5.80 -9.27 0.08
N TYR A 61 5.75 -8.75 -1.16
CA TYR A 61 4.88 -7.65 -1.54
C TYR A 61 3.39 -8.01 -1.44
N LYS A 62 2.96 -9.12 -2.07
CA LYS A 62 1.54 -9.49 -2.17
C LYS A 62 0.99 -10.12 -0.90
N LYS A 63 1.83 -10.86 -0.16
CA LYS A 63 1.47 -11.59 1.05
C LYS A 63 2.44 -11.29 2.18
N PRO A 64 2.45 -10.05 2.69
CA PRO A 64 3.30 -9.70 3.83
C PRO A 64 2.85 -10.48 5.06
N GLU A 65 3.77 -11.05 5.82
CA GLU A 65 3.43 -11.82 7.03
C GLU A 65 2.84 -10.96 8.15
N ASN A 66 3.16 -9.67 8.12
CA ASN A 66 2.70 -8.72 9.14
C ASN A 66 2.59 -7.29 8.59
N LEU A 67 1.94 -6.44 9.38
CA LEU A 67 1.71 -5.04 9.03
C LEU A 67 3.00 -4.26 8.78
N THR A 68 4.09 -4.60 9.47
CA THR A 68 5.38 -3.91 9.29
C THR A 68 5.98 -4.23 7.92
N SER A 69 6.00 -5.52 7.52
CA SER A 69 6.43 -5.91 6.16
C SER A 69 5.57 -5.27 5.08
N ALA A 70 4.25 -5.18 5.30
CA ALA A 70 3.34 -4.51 4.38
C ALA A 70 3.68 -3.02 4.19
N LYS A 71 3.99 -2.32 5.29
CA LYS A 71 4.38 -0.91 5.28
C LYS A 71 5.68 -0.65 4.54
N VAL A 72 6.68 -1.52 4.70
CA VAL A 72 7.98 -1.39 4.02
C VAL A 72 7.82 -1.32 2.50
N PHE A 73 6.85 -2.05 1.95
CA PHE A 73 6.56 -2.07 0.52
C PHE A 73 5.47 -1.09 0.07
N SER A 74 5.19 -0.06 0.83
CA SER A 74 4.20 0.95 0.44
C SER A 74 4.83 2.35 0.38
N ASP A 75 4.94 2.85 -0.83
CA ASP A 75 5.30 4.22 -1.14
C ASP A 75 4.30 4.77 -2.17
N PRO A 76 3.53 5.80 -1.84
CA PRO A 76 3.39 6.45 -0.53
C PRO A 76 2.96 5.52 0.62
N PRO A 77 3.09 5.96 1.89
CA PRO A 77 2.79 5.13 3.06
C PRO A 77 1.39 4.51 3.03
N MET A 78 1.29 3.24 3.45
CA MET A 78 0.05 2.49 3.51
C MET A 78 -0.98 3.14 4.43
N ASN A 79 -2.21 3.26 3.96
CA ASN A 79 -3.36 3.66 4.76
C ASN A 79 -3.77 2.53 5.70
N ILE A 80 -3.96 2.84 6.97
CA ILE A 80 -4.31 1.84 7.99
C ILE A 80 -5.53 2.32 8.75
N ALA A 81 -6.45 1.40 9.03
CA ALA A 81 -7.58 1.65 9.90
C ALA A 81 -7.94 0.41 10.72
N GLU A 82 -8.58 0.66 11.85
CA GLU A 82 -9.27 -0.38 12.62
C GLU A 82 -10.66 -0.62 12.06
N ILE A 83 -11.04 -1.89 12.02
CA ILE A 83 -12.36 -2.33 11.54
C ILE A 83 -12.99 -3.33 12.51
N SER A 84 -14.30 -3.46 12.42
CA SER A 84 -15.04 -4.59 12.98
C SER A 84 -15.69 -5.41 11.87
N LYS A 85 -15.76 -6.71 12.07
CA LYS A 85 -16.47 -7.65 11.19
C LYS A 85 -17.57 -8.36 11.96
N SER A 86 -18.75 -8.45 11.33
CA SER A 86 -19.89 -9.24 11.80
C SER A 86 -20.63 -9.84 10.60
N GLY A 87 -20.63 -11.17 10.50
CA GLY A 87 -21.10 -11.87 9.30
C GLY A 87 -20.34 -11.47 8.06
N GLU A 88 -21.01 -11.02 7.00
CA GLU A 88 -20.40 -10.51 5.78
C GLU A 88 -20.08 -9.01 5.82
N MET A 89 -20.48 -8.33 6.90
CA MET A 89 -20.32 -6.88 7.02
C MET A 89 -19.03 -6.49 7.71
N PHE A 90 -18.31 -5.58 7.08
CA PHE A 90 -17.15 -4.90 7.60
C PHE A 90 -17.46 -3.42 7.82
N LYS A 91 -16.94 -2.84 8.88
CA LYS A 91 -17.17 -1.43 9.21
C LYS A 91 -15.88 -0.80 9.73
N LEU A 92 -15.53 0.38 9.21
CA LEU A 92 -14.49 1.21 9.79
C LEU A 92 -14.89 1.64 11.21
N LYS A 93 -13.99 1.52 12.17
CA LYS A 93 -14.20 2.08 13.51
C LYS A 93 -14.21 3.61 13.45
N ASP A 94 -15.01 4.21 14.30
CA ASP A 94 -15.18 5.66 14.41
C ASP A 94 -15.62 6.34 13.09
N ASN A 95 -16.26 5.56 12.20
CA ASN A 95 -16.68 6.00 10.89
C ASN A 95 -17.96 5.29 10.46
N ASN A 96 -18.71 5.88 9.51
CA ASN A 96 -19.93 5.29 8.96
C ASN A 96 -19.69 4.44 7.70
N VAL A 97 -18.44 4.30 7.26
CA VAL A 97 -18.10 3.49 6.07
C VAL A 97 -18.19 2.02 6.41
N GLN A 98 -18.96 1.31 5.61
CA GLN A 98 -19.18 -0.14 5.74
C GLN A 98 -19.26 -0.78 4.35
N TRP A 99 -18.90 -2.05 4.28
CA TRP A 99 -18.96 -2.83 3.05
C TRP A 99 -19.25 -4.30 3.33
N LYS A 100 -19.70 -5.00 2.31
CA LYS A 100 -19.78 -6.46 2.31
C LYS A 100 -18.56 -7.03 1.61
N SER A 101 -18.05 -8.13 2.13
CA SER A 101 -17.00 -8.91 1.47
C SER A 101 -17.18 -10.38 1.83
N ASN A 102 -16.80 -11.25 0.90
CA ASN A 102 -16.81 -12.70 1.07
C ASN A 102 -15.54 -13.23 1.79
N VAL A 103 -14.72 -12.34 2.31
CA VAL A 103 -13.49 -12.69 3.04
C VAL A 103 -13.82 -13.58 4.23
N GLN A 104 -13.23 -14.77 4.25
CA GLN A 104 -13.50 -15.81 5.25
C GLN A 104 -12.58 -15.64 6.46
N ILE A 105 -12.94 -14.73 7.36
CA ILE A 105 -12.33 -14.56 8.68
C ILE A 105 -13.42 -14.56 9.75
N LYS A 106 -13.08 -14.85 11.00
CA LYS A 106 -14.03 -14.85 12.12
C LYS A 106 -14.55 -13.46 12.40
N ASP A 107 -15.72 -13.38 13.03
CA ASP A 107 -16.22 -12.09 13.54
C ASP A 107 -15.29 -11.55 14.63
N GLY A 108 -15.06 -10.24 14.61
CA GLY A 108 -14.12 -9.62 15.52
C GLY A 108 -13.55 -8.28 15.03
N ASN A 109 -12.50 -7.86 15.72
CA ASN A 109 -11.78 -6.62 15.40
C ASN A 109 -10.49 -6.94 14.66
N TYR A 110 -10.21 -6.15 13.63
CA TYR A 110 -9.05 -6.29 12.76
C TYR A 110 -8.47 -4.91 12.43
N LYS A 111 -7.33 -4.90 11.76
CA LYS A 111 -6.82 -3.74 11.03
C LYS A 111 -6.85 -4.05 9.55
N ILE A 112 -7.13 -3.03 8.74
CA ILE A 112 -6.91 -3.08 7.29
C ILE A 112 -5.72 -2.24 6.91
N GLY A 113 -4.98 -2.71 5.90
CA GLY A 113 -3.98 -1.94 5.19
C GLY A 113 -4.42 -1.77 3.75
N ILE A 114 -4.36 -0.52 3.26
CA ILE A 114 -4.76 -0.16 1.89
C ILE A 114 -3.62 0.64 1.29
N ARG A 115 -3.07 0.18 0.16
CA ARG A 115 -2.07 0.96 -0.56
C ARG A 115 -2.71 2.18 -1.21
N PRO A 116 -2.03 3.33 -1.28
CA PRO A 116 -2.59 4.56 -1.85
C PRO A 116 -3.16 4.42 -3.26
N HIS A 117 -2.55 3.61 -4.13
CA HIS A 117 -3.03 3.38 -5.49
C HIS A 117 -4.33 2.54 -5.57
N ASN A 118 -4.76 1.93 -4.46
CA ASN A 118 -6.05 1.26 -4.33
C ASN A 118 -7.14 2.17 -3.74
N ILE A 119 -6.84 3.47 -3.61
CA ILE A 119 -7.82 4.53 -3.30
C ILE A 119 -7.75 5.55 -4.42
N THR A 120 -8.82 5.66 -5.20
CA THR A 120 -8.89 6.49 -6.39
C THR A 120 -10.01 7.53 -6.31
N THR A 121 -9.94 8.55 -7.16
CA THR A 121 -10.99 9.58 -7.29
C THR A 121 -12.17 9.14 -8.16
N TYR A 122 -12.09 7.97 -8.75
CA TYR A 122 -13.12 7.37 -9.58
C TYR A 122 -13.35 5.91 -9.17
N LYS A 123 -14.56 5.43 -9.41
CA LYS A 123 -14.93 4.05 -9.06
C LYS A 123 -14.28 3.06 -10.03
N GLU A 124 -13.51 2.13 -9.50
CA GLU A 124 -12.94 1.00 -10.24
C GLU A 124 -13.65 -0.30 -9.82
N GLY A 125 -14.32 -0.93 -10.78
CA GLY A 125 -14.99 -2.21 -10.55
C GLY A 125 -16.20 -2.15 -9.60
N ASP A 126 -16.80 -3.31 -9.38
CA ASP A 126 -18.04 -3.42 -8.58
C ASP A 126 -17.77 -3.44 -7.07
N ASN A 127 -16.58 -3.87 -6.66
CA ASN A 127 -16.16 -4.01 -5.25
C ASN A 127 -15.49 -2.74 -4.69
N SER A 128 -15.82 -1.58 -5.26
CA SER A 128 -15.33 -0.29 -4.77
C SER A 128 -16.27 0.31 -3.73
N VAL A 129 -15.73 0.73 -2.60
CA VAL A 129 -16.45 1.37 -1.50
C VAL A 129 -16.12 2.85 -1.43
N GLU A 130 -17.17 3.69 -1.40
CA GLU A 130 -17.04 5.14 -1.31
C GLU A 130 -16.60 5.57 0.10
N ILE A 131 -15.63 6.46 0.16
CA ILE A 131 -15.27 7.22 1.35
C ILE A 131 -15.23 8.71 1.02
N ASN A 132 -15.88 9.53 1.84
CA ASN A 132 -15.84 10.97 1.69
C ASN A 132 -14.63 11.52 2.46
N GLY A 133 -13.83 12.34 1.82
CA GLY A 133 -12.64 12.94 2.43
C GLY A 133 -12.60 14.45 2.26
N LYS A 134 -12.04 15.14 3.25
CA LYS A 134 -11.67 16.56 3.12
C LYS A 134 -10.21 16.64 2.71
N VAL A 135 -9.94 17.25 1.56
CA VAL A 135 -8.60 17.39 0.99
C VAL A 135 -7.72 18.26 1.89
N LEU A 136 -6.55 17.73 2.24
CA LEU A 136 -5.53 18.43 3.00
C LEU A 136 -4.43 18.96 2.09
N ILE A 137 -3.96 18.12 1.15
CA ILE A 137 -2.92 18.44 0.17
C ILE A 137 -3.31 17.74 -1.12
N SER A 138 -3.04 18.37 -2.27
CA SER A 138 -3.17 17.79 -3.59
C SER A 138 -1.90 18.08 -4.39
N GLU A 139 -1.17 17.03 -4.74
CA GLU A 139 0.07 17.09 -5.51
C GLU A 139 -0.14 16.46 -6.87
N LEU A 140 0.43 17.08 -7.91
CA LEU A 140 0.33 16.63 -9.28
C LEU A 140 1.75 16.37 -9.82
N SER A 141 2.02 15.13 -10.24
CA SER A 141 3.30 14.76 -10.86
C SER A 141 3.27 14.74 -12.39
N GLY A 142 2.14 15.15 -13.00
CA GLY A 142 1.93 15.10 -14.44
C GLY A 142 1.30 13.78 -14.90
N SER A 143 1.77 12.64 -14.45
CA SER A 143 1.18 11.31 -14.72
C SER A 143 0.22 10.83 -13.65
N GLU A 144 0.37 11.34 -12.43
CA GLU A 144 -0.35 10.89 -11.23
C GLU A 144 -0.80 12.08 -10.38
N SER A 145 -1.82 11.85 -9.58
CA SER A 145 -2.33 12.78 -8.58
C SER A 145 -2.31 12.13 -7.21
N LEU A 146 -1.61 12.76 -6.27
CA LEU A 146 -1.53 12.35 -4.88
C LEU A 146 -2.42 13.28 -4.04
N ILE A 147 -3.40 12.70 -3.36
CA ILE A 147 -4.35 13.45 -2.54
C ILE A 147 -4.25 12.97 -1.09
N HIS A 148 -3.76 13.84 -0.21
CA HIS A 148 -3.89 13.64 1.22
C HIS A 148 -5.25 14.13 1.66
N PHE A 149 -5.99 13.31 2.38
CA PHE A 149 -7.32 13.65 2.85
C PHE A 149 -7.59 13.14 4.26
N THR A 150 -8.55 13.77 4.92
CA THR A 150 -9.02 13.31 6.22
C THR A 150 -10.49 12.90 6.16
N ASN A 151 -10.83 11.83 6.87
CA ASN A 151 -12.20 11.42 7.14
C ASN A 151 -12.31 11.08 8.63
N GLY A 152 -12.94 11.95 9.41
CA GLY A 152 -12.95 11.83 10.87
C GLY A 152 -11.53 11.89 11.44
N LYS A 153 -11.09 10.80 12.07
CA LYS A 153 -9.73 10.67 12.63
C LYS A 153 -8.72 10.06 11.66
N LEU A 154 -9.16 9.61 10.49
CA LEU A 154 -8.29 9.00 9.49
C LEU A 154 -7.60 10.10 8.67
N ASN A 155 -6.29 10.00 8.54
CA ASN A 155 -5.49 10.81 7.62
C ASN A 155 -4.86 9.85 6.62
N TRP A 156 -5.37 9.89 5.40
CA TRP A 156 -5.07 8.91 4.36
C TRP A 156 -4.57 9.56 3.09
N VAL A 157 -4.00 8.74 2.24
CA VAL A 157 -3.45 9.14 0.95
C VAL A 157 -4.12 8.32 -0.16
N SER A 158 -4.51 9.00 -1.22
CA SER A 158 -4.98 8.41 -2.48
C SER A 158 -3.95 8.71 -3.55
N LEU A 159 -3.67 7.74 -4.41
CA LEU A 159 -2.83 7.89 -5.60
C LEU A 159 -3.65 7.46 -6.82
N SER A 160 -3.92 8.38 -7.71
CA SER A 160 -4.71 8.13 -8.92
C SER A 160 -3.91 8.46 -10.17
N ASN A 161 -4.08 7.68 -11.24
CA ASN A 161 -3.52 8.00 -12.54
C ASN A 161 -4.16 9.26 -13.14
N GLY A 162 -3.37 10.03 -13.87
CA GLY A 162 -3.78 11.25 -14.54
C GLY A 162 -3.90 12.45 -13.60
N ILE A 163 -4.36 13.57 -14.16
CA ILE A 163 -4.48 14.85 -13.46
C ILE A 163 -5.85 14.93 -12.79
N GLN A 164 -5.87 14.81 -11.47
CA GLN A 164 -7.07 14.91 -10.62
C GLN A 164 -6.92 16.08 -9.66
N GLN A 165 -7.00 17.31 -10.20
CA GLN A 165 -6.83 18.51 -9.39
C GLN A 165 -7.96 18.67 -8.38
N LYS A 166 -7.60 18.84 -7.11
CA LYS A 166 -8.50 19.10 -5.99
C LYS A 166 -8.03 20.30 -5.19
N ASN A 167 -8.98 21.08 -4.70
CA ASN A 167 -8.66 22.25 -3.87
C ASN A 167 -8.51 21.83 -2.39
N ILE A 168 -7.55 22.44 -1.71
CA ILE A 168 -7.39 22.26 -0.27
C ILE A 168 -8.68 22.65 0.45
N GLY A 169 -9.15 21.80 1.36
CA GLY A 169 -10.38 21.98 2.10
C GLY A 169 -11.65 21.51 1.37
N GLU A 170 -11.55 21.14 0.11
CA GLU A 170 -12.66 20.56 -0.67
C GLU A 170 -13.07 19.20 -0.10
N ASN A 171 -14.38 18.95 -0.06
CA ASN A 171 -14.89 17.60 0.20
C ASN A 171 -14.93 16.84 -1.12
N THR A 172 -14.30 15.70 -1.15
CA THR A 172 -14.23 14.84 -2.34
C THR A 172 -14.64 13.42 -2.02
N LYS A 173 -15.19 12.75 -3.02
CA LYS A 173 -15.47 11.32 -2.98
C LYS A 173 -14.25 10.57 -3.47
N LEU A 174 -13.87 9.55 -2.72
CA LEU A 174 -12.82 8.62 -3.05
C LEU A 174 -13.37 7.20 -2.97
N PHE A 175 -12.75 6.29 -3.70
CA PHE A 175 -13.21 4.92 -3.81
C PHE A 175 -12.07 3.98 -3.44
N MET A 176 -12.36 3.05 -2.53
CA MET A 176 -11.43 2.03 -2.05
C MET A 176 -11.74 0.71 -2.73
N ASN A 177 -10.76 0.09 -3.37
CA ASN A 177 -10.91 -1.26 -3.88
C ASN A 177 -10.76 -2.27 -2.75
N VAL A 178 -11.86 -2.91 -2.33
CA VAL A 178 -11.86 -3.81 -1.16
C VAL A 178 -11.20 -5.16 -1.44
N ASP A 179 -11.05 -5.55 -2.70
CA ASP A 179 -10.36 -6.79 -3.11
C ASP A 179 -8.84 -6.69 -2.91
N GLU A 180 -8.32 -5.46 -2.71
CA GLU A 180 -6.91 -5.19 -2.50
C GLU A 180 -6.59 -4.90 -1.02
N PHE A 181 -7.55 -5.10 -0.12
CA PHE A 181 -7.31 -4.90 1.30
C PHE A 181 -6.46 -6.01 1.89
N LEU A 182 -5.54 -5.63 2.75
CA LEU A 182 -4.80 -6.56 3.59
C LEU A 182 -5.44 -6.55 4.99
N TYR A 183 -5.84 -7.70 5.48
CA TYR A 183 -6.49 -7.83 6.79
C TYR A 183 -5.50 -8.36 7.82
N PHE A 184 -5.32 -7.64 8.92
CA PHE A 184 -4.40 -7.99 10.00
C PHE A 184 -5.16 -8.21 11.30
N ASP A 185 -4.74 -9.20 12.07
CA ASP A 185 -5.25 -9.42 13.42
C ASP A 185 -4.78 -8.33 14.42
N THR A 186 -5.20 -8.45 15.65
CA THR A 186 -4.82 -7.53 16.75
C THR A 186 -3.31 -7.55 17.04
N ASN A 187 -2.59 -8.61 16.66
CA ASN A 187 -1.14 -8.75 16.77
C ASN A 187 -0.39 -8.27 15.52
N ASN A 188 -1.10 -7.61 14.57
CA ASN A 188 -0.57 -7.15 13.30
C ASN A 188 -0.08 -8.26 12.35
N ARG A 189 -0.52 -9.52 12.53
CA ARG A 189 -0.22 -10.60 11.58
C ARG A 189 -1.25 -10.60 10.46
N LEU A 190 -0.80 -10.84 9.24
CA LEU A 190 -1.71 -10.98 8.11
C LEU A 190 -2.62 -12.19 8.33
N VAL A 191 -3.92 -11.98 8.22
CA VAL A 191 -4.94 -13.04 8.28
C VAL A 191 -5.32 -13.46 6.87
N THR A 192 -5.54 -12.48 5.99
CA THR A 192 -5.88 -12.69 4.58
C THR A 192 -5.72 -11.40 3.79
N ASN A 193 -5.74 -11.51 2.48
CA ASN A 193 -5.97 -10.42 1.53
C ASN A 193 -7.38 -10.59 0.93
N GLY A 194 -7.97 -9.47 0.54
CA GLY A 194 -9.29 -9.40 -0.08
C GLY A 194 -9.38 -10.13 -1.43
#